data_8910674258ad65f928a02d8455d5ab4b
#
_entry.id   8910674258ad65f928a02d8455d5ab4b
#
_cell.length_a   1.000
_cell.length_b   1.000
_cell.length_c   1.000
_cell.angle_alpha   90.00
_cell.angle_beta   90.00
_cell.angle_gamma   90.00
#
_symmetry.space_group_name_H-M   'P 1'
#
loop_
_entity.id
_entity.type
_entity.pdbx_description
1 polymer ?
#
loop_
_entity_poly.entity_id
_entity_poly.type
_entity_poly.pdbx_seq_one_letter_code
_entity_poly.pdbx_strand_id
1 'polypeptide(L)'
;MKNPDAPSMGLGRESNMTELIQYDEKDPRHHTLKLKQMLNDTVAHAREDVSKVSDPKAQALFETTAEVLKGLMKAFDDFEEKREEAWRTASSR
;
A
#
# COMPACT_ATOMS: atom_id res chain seq x y z
N MET A 1 17.62 26.31 7.25
CA MET A 1 17.32 25.94 7.67
C MET A 1 17.18 25.56 7.99
N LYS A 2 17.18 25.46 7.66
CA LYS A 2 16.85 24.91 7.95
C LYS A 2 16.52 24.41 7.94
N ASN A 3 16.55 24.43 7.64
CA ASN A 3 16.10 23.68 7.64
C ASN A 3 15.70 23.29 7.58
N PRO A 4 15.82 23.27 7.41
CA PRO A 4 15.32 22.64 7.30
C PRO A 4 15.02 22.24 7.13
N ASP A 5 14.95 22.33 6.85
CA ASP A 5 14.64 21.70 6.69
C ASP A 5 14.41 21.17 6.42
N ALA A 6 14.73 21.26 6.26
CA ALA A 6 14.38 20.50 6.00
C ALA A 6 14.18 19.98 5.97
N PRO A 7 14.31 19.85 5.96
CA PRO A 7 13.90 19.06 5.75
C PRO A 7 13.66 18.53 5.57
N SER A 8 13.68 18.34 5.28
CA SER A 8 13.27 17.64 5.11
C SER A 8 13.18 17.20 4.78
N MET A 9 13.30 17.13 4.31
CA MET A 9 13.07 16.51 4.01
C MET A 9 13.25 15.68 3.74
N GLY A 10 13.61 15.75 3.72
CA GLY A 10 13.79 14.70 2.96
C GLY A 10 13.27 13.44 3.26
N LEU A 11 13.04 13.27 3.72
CA LEU A 11 12.50 12.21 3.92
C LEU A 11 11.56 11.61 3.15
N GLY A 12 11.03 11.30 2.98
CA GLY A 12 9.95 10.75 2.28
C GLY A 12 10.01 10.88 0.81
N ARG A 13 11.09 10.54 0.22
CA ARG A 13 11.22 10.64 -1.21
C ARG A 13 10.28 9.73 -1.93
N GLU A 14 10.12 8.51 -1.43
CA GLU A 14 9.21 7.56 -2.05
C GLU A 14 7.79 8.07 -1.97
N SER A 15 7.45 8.70 -0.88
CA SER A 15 6.13 9.28 -0.75
C SER A 15 5.91 10.37 -1.78
N ASN A 16 6.95 11.15 -2.04
CA ASN A 16 6.83 12.21 -3.02
C ASN A 16 6.57 11.66 -4.40
N MET A 17 7.22 10.55 -4.73
CA MET A 17 6.98 9.93 -6.03
C MET A 17 5.54 9.48 -6.15
N THR A 18 5.00 8.92 -5.08
CA THR A 18 3.61 8.50 -5.08
C THR A 18 2.70 9.70 -5.32
N GLU A 19 3.04 10.83 -4.72
CA GLU A 19 2.23 12.03 -4.89
C GLU A 19 2.28 12.56 -6.31
N LEU A 20 3.41 12.37 -7.00
CA LEU A 20 3.51 12.83 -8.38
C LEU A 20 2.64 12.02 -9.31
N ILE A 21 2.35 10.78 -8.95
CA ILE A 21 1.48 9.92 -9.75
C ILE A 21 0.11 9.96 -9.11
N GLN A 22 -0.66 10.94 -9.50
CA GLN A 22 -1.99 11.09 -8.94
C GLN A 22 -3.03 10.76 -10.00
N TYR A 23 -4.00 9.99 -9.57
CA TYR A 23 -5.11 9.60 -10.42
C TYR A 23 -6.34 10.38 -10.01
N ASP A 24 -7.16 10.69 -11.01
CA ASP A 24 -8.43 11.33 -10.76
C ASP A 24 -9.25 10.52 -9.76
N GLU A 25 -10.03 11.20 -8.96
CA GLU A 25 -10.82 10.55 -7.92
C GLU A 25 -11.79 9.51 -8.50
N LYS A 26 -12.16 9.65 -9.74
CA LYS A 26 -13.04 8.69 -10.40
C LYS A 26 -12.27 7.49 -10.96
N ASP A 27 -10.97 7.57 -11.01
CA ASP A 27 -10.15 6.45 -11.44
C ASP A 27 -10.03 5.47 -10.28
N PRO A 28 -10.38 4.20 -10.49
CA PRO A 28 -10.27 3.22 -9.39
C PRO A 28 -8.90 3.20 -8.74
N ARG A 29 -7.84 3.50 -9.49
CA ARG A 29 -6.50 3.45 -8.93
C ARG A 29 -6.26 4.52 -7.87
N HIS A 30 -7.02 5.61 -7.94
CA HIS A 30 -6.96 6.60 -6.87
C HIS A 30 -7.29 5.96 -5.53
N HIS A 31 -8.26 5.06 -5.54
CA HIS A 31 -8.72 4.41 -4.32
C HIS A 31 -7.92 3.16 -3.98
N THR A 32 -7.49 2.39 -4.99
CA THR A 32 -6.73 1.19 -4.70
C THR A 32 -5.38 1.50 -4.07
N LEU A 33 -4.75 2.61 -4.49
CA LEU A 33 -3.48 3.00 -3.89
C LEU A 33 -3.65 3.30 -2.41
N LYS A 34 -4.72 4.01 -2.06
CA LYS A 34 -4.98 4.32 -0.67
C LYS A 34 -5.32 3.07 0.14
N LEU A 35 -6.14 2.21 -0.44
CA LEU A 35 -6.52 0.97 0.24
C LEU A 35 -5.30 0.09 0.48
N LYS A 36 -4.42 -0.01 -0.53
CA LYS A 36 -3.21 -0.81 -0.35
C LYS A 36 -2.35 -0.26 0.77
N GLN A 37 -2.27 1.04 0.88
CA GLN A 37 -1.48 1.63 1.95
C GLN A 37 -2.06 1.26 3.32
N MET A 38 -3.38 1.35 3.45
CA MET A 38 -4.03 0.97 4.69
C MET A 38 -3.86 -0.51 4.99
N LEU A 39 -3.95 -1.34 3.96
CA LEU A 39 -3.75 -2.77 4.13
C LEU A 39 -2.32 -3.08 4.57
N ASN A 40 -1.36 -2.41 3.96
CA ASN A 40 0.04 -2.60 4.32
C ASN A 40 0.30 -2.21 5.77
N ASP A 41 -0.30 -1.11 6.20
CA ASP A 41 -0.16 -0.68 7.59
C ASP A 41 -0.75 -1.72 8.53
N THR A 42 -1.88 -2.30 8.15
CA THR A 42 -2.53 -3.32 8.97
C THR A 42 -1.68 -4.59 9.02
N VAL A 43 -1.07 -4.98 7.90
CA VAL A 43 -0.18 -6.14 7.88
C VAL A 43 0.96 -5.93 8.87
N ALA A 44 1.60 -4.77 8.82
CA ALA A 44 2.71 -4.48 9.70
C ALA A 44 2.27 -4.51 11.16
N HIS A 45 1.11 -3.95 11.42
CA HIS A 45 0.58 -3.92 12.79
C HIS A 45 0.26 -5.33 13.29
N ALA A 46 -0.36 -6.15 12.44
CA ALA A 46 -0.71 -7.50 12.84
C ALA A 46 0.56 -8.31 13.16
N ARG A 47 1.61 -8.17 12.35
CA ARG A 47 2.85 -8.89 12.59
C ARG A 47 3.52 -8.41 13.86
N GLU A 48 3.44 -7.14 14.13
CA GLU A 48 3.99 -6.60 15.36
C GLU A 48 3.26 -7.16 16.56
N ASP A 49 1.95 -7.28 16.46
CA ASP A 49 1.12 -7.73 17.57
C ASP A 49 1.33 -9.20 17.89
N VAL A 50 1.78 -10.00 16.91
CA VAL A 50 2.09 -11.40 17.18
C VAL A 50 3.07 -11.52 18.34
N SER A 51 4.07 -10.65 18.36
CA SER A 51 5.08 -10.71 19.39
C SER A 51 4.65 -10.08 20.72
N LYS A 52 3.50 -9.43 20.73
CA LYS A 52 3.04 -8.74 21.95
C LYS A 52 2.10 -9.59 22.78
N VAL A 53 1.63 -10.71 22.25
CA VAL A 53 0.71 -11.58 22.99
C VAL A 53 1.34 -12.94 23.15
N SER A 54 0.91 -13.67 24.16
CA SER A 54 1.42 -15.01 24.40
C SER A 54 0.41 -16.10 24.09
N ASP A 55 -0.79 -15.71 23.74
CA ASP A 55 -1.85 -16.68 23.40
C ASP A 55 -1.58 -17.23 22.00
N PRO A 56 -1.34 -18.54 21.87
CA PRO A 56 -1.04 -19.11 20.55
C PRO A 56 -2.16 -18.93 19.54
N LYS A 57 -3.40 -18.94 19.99
CA LYS A 57 -4.52 -18.76 19.07
C LYS A 57 -4.56 -17.34 18.54
N ALA A 58 -4.27 -16.38 19.40
CA ALA A 58 -4.22 -15.00 18.96
C ALA A 58 -3.05 -14.77 18.00
N GLN A 59 -1.90 -15.38 18.29
CA GLN A 59 -0.76 -15.29 17.42
C GLN A 59 -1.08 -15.84 16.03
N ALA A 60 -1.72 -17.01 16.00
CA ALA A 60 -2.08 -17.62 14.73
C ALA A 60 -3.08 -16.75 13.96
N LEU A 61 -4.03 -16.17 14.68
CA LEU A 61 -5.01 -15.31 14.04
C LEU A 61 -4.34 -14.08 13.41
N PHE A 62 -3.42 -13.47 14.14
CA PHE A 62 -2.73 -12.28 13.63
C PHE A 62 -1.85 -12.61 12.44
N GLU A 63 -1.17 -13.76 12.47
CA GLU A 63 -0.37 -14.19 11.34
C GLU A 63 -1.23 -14.48 10.12
N THR A 64 -2.35 -15.14 10.34
CA THR A 64 -3.28 -15.42 9.25
C THR A 64 -3.82 -14.11 8.67
N THR A 65 -4.14 -13.16 9.54
CA THR A 65 -4.61 -11.87 9.09
C THR A 65 -3.59 -11.23 8.16
N ALA A 66 -2.33 -11.24 8.55
CA ALA A 66 -1.28 -10.65 7.72
C ALA A 66 -1.19 -11.35 6.36
N GLU A 67 -1.28 -12.68 6.35
CA GLU A 67 -1.17 -13.42 5.09
C GLU A 67 -2.37 -13.16 4.17
N VAL A 68 -3.56 -13.13 4.73
CA VAL A 68 -4.76 -12.86 3.93
C VAL A 68 -4.68 -11.47 3.34
N LEU A 69 -4.28 -10.48 4.13
CA LEU A 69 -4.19 -9.13 3.64
C LEU A 69 -3.12 -8.97 2.56
N LYS A 70 -2.01 -9.69 2.70
CA LYS A 70 -0.98 -9.66 1.65
C LYS A 70 -1.51 -10.22 0.35
N GLY A 71 -2.29 -11.30 0.42
CA GLY A 71 -2.92 -11.84 -0.77
C GLY A 71 -3.87 -10.86 -1.41
N LEU A 72 -4.62 -10.15 -0.59
CA LEU A 72 -5.54 -9.15 -1.08
C LEU A 72 -4.78 -8.00 -1.75
N MET A 73 -3.66 -7.58 -1.16
CA MET A 73 -2.85 -6.52 -1.75
C MET A 73 -2.35 -6.93 -3.13
N LYS A 74 -2.00 -8.22 -3.29
CA LYS A 74 -1.56 -8.69 -4.59
C LYS A 74 -2.70 -8.60 -5.60
N ALA A 75 -3.92 -8.87 -5.18
CA ALA A 75 -5.07 -8.74 -6.07
C ALA A 75 -5.22 -7.29 -6.51
N PHE A 76 -4.97 -6.35 -5.62
CA PHE A 76 -5.01 -4.93 -5.99
C PHE A 76 -3.91 -4.61 -7.00
N ASP A 77 -2.71 -5.15 -6.79
CA ASP A 77 -1.62 -4.95 -7.73
C ASP A 77 -1.99 -5.48 -9.11
N ASP A 78 -2.58 -6.66 -9.14
CA ASP A 78 -2.97 -7.26 -10.42
C ASP A 78 -4.02 -6.42 -11.11
N PHE A 79 -4.97 -5.90 -10.36
CA PHE A 79 -6.00 -5.03 -10.93
C PHE A 79 -5.37 -3.80 -11.55
N GLU A 80 -4.45 -3.19 -10.84
CA GLU A 80 -3.81 -1.98 -11.31
C GLU A 80 -2.98 -2.23 -12.56
N GLU A 81 -2.28 -3.35 -12.59
CA GLU A 81 -1.48 -3.72 -13.76
C GLU A 81 -2.35 -3.94 -14.99
N LYS A 82 -3.46 -4.63 -14.82
CA LYS A 82 -4.34 -4.88 -15.95
C LYS A 82 -4.95 -3.62 -16.47
N ARG A 83 -5.27 -2.71 -15.58
CA ARG A 83 -5.83 -1.44 -15.98
C ARG A 83 -4.81 -0.62 -16.74
N GLU A 84 -3.57 -0.65 -16.30
CA GLU A 84 -2.49 0.04 -16.98
C GLU A 84 -2.25 -0.56 -18.35
N GLU A 85 -2.26 -1.86 -18.42
CA GLU A 85 -2.04 -2.57 -19.68
C GLU A 85 -3.14 -2.26 -20.69
N ALA A 86 -4.38 -2.25 -20.22
CA ALA A 86 -5.50 -1.94 -21.09
C ALA A 86 -5.40 -0.52 -21.62
N TRP A 87 -4.97 0.41 -20.77
CA TRP A 87 -4.80 1.80 -21.17
C TRP A 87 -3.73 1.93 -22.25
N ARG A 88 -2.61 1.24 -22.07
CA ARG A 88 -1.54 1.31 -23.06
C ARG A 88 -1.97 0.71 -24.38
N THR A 89 -2.70 -0.37 -24.33
CA THR A 89 -3.18 -1.01 -25.55
C THR A 89 -4.12 -0.09 -26.31
N ALA A 90 -5.02 0.54 -25.59
CA ALA A 90 -5.96 1.48 -26.21
C ALA A 90 -5.23 2.69 -26.78
N SER A 91 -4.20 3.15 -26.07
CA SER A 91 -3.46 4.35 -26.50
C SER A 91 -2.63 4.10 -27.73
N SER A 92 -2.16 2.87 -27.91
CA SER A 92 -1.26 2.57 -29.03
C SER A 92 -2.00 2.46 -30.36
N ARG A 93 -3.31 2.59 -30.35
CA ARG A 93 -4.08 2.60 -31.59
C ARG A 93 -4.32 4.00 -32.07
#